data_ed5c15b16a1738a2c1135b22db8d0836
#
_entry.id   ed5c15b16a1738a2c1135b22db8d0836
#
_cell.length_a   1.000
_cell.length_b   1.000
_cell.length_c   1.000
_cell.angle_alpha   90.00
_cell.angle_beta   90.00
_cell.angle_gamma   90.00
#
_symmetry.space_group_name_H-M   'P 1'
#
loop_
_entity.id
_entity.type
_entity.pdbx_description
1 polymer ?
#
loop_
_entity_poly.entity_id
_entity_poly.type
_entity_poly.pdbx_seq_one_letter_code
_entity_poly.pdbx_strand_id
1 'polypeptide(L)'
;MEDSKRGNMKKNLQEALNNNFANMDLRGVDFTGRNLSQANFEGANLEGACFIDAILVSTNFEGANLKNADFSCANAWSANFNETNCKDTVFLSANLTESSFEGADLGEASFAQANLTEANLQDTNIITAEFDNTVGIYPVCPTEGEFTGWTIGEDFKGNECLVEVFIPAWADRSSGTTRKCRAEALVIKSLELLSDGGDALFMRLKHRDFGFAVGQELYDSNFEVDRFKTSSADLYFWISKEEALAHARKKI
;
A
#
# COMPACT_ATOMS: atom_id res chain seq x y z
N MET A 1 -23.77 21.10 -35.55
CA MET A 1 -22.83 20.01 -35.16
C MET A 1 -21.36 20.45 -35.13
N GLU A 2 -20.88 21.29 -36.05
CA GLU A 2 -19.48 21.79 -36.04
C GLU A 2 -19.18 22.76 -34.88
N ASP A 3 -20.12 23.64 -34.52
CA ASP A 3 -19.91 24.59 -33.41
C ASP A 3 -19.84 23.92 -32.05
N SER A 4 -20.57 22.82 -31.85
CA SER A 4 -20.49 22.00 -30.64
C SER A 4 -19.13 21.27 -30.50
N LYS A 5 -18.59 20.78 -31.63
CA LYS A 5 -17.25 20.15 -31.67
C LYS A 5 -16.13 21.16 -31.43
N ARG A 6 -16.24 22.37 -31.99
CA ARG A 6 -15.26 23.45 -31.74
C ARG A 6 -15.32 23.98 -30.31
N GLY A 7 -16.52 24.06 -29.72
CA GLY A 7 -16.69 24.42 -28.30
C GLY A 7 -16.04 23.42 -27.36
N ASN A 8 -16.27 22.13 -27.58
CA ASN A 8 -15.62 21.08 -26.80
C ASN A 8 -14.10 21.07 -26.97
N MET A 9 -13.58 21.23 -28.17
CA MET A 9 -12.13 21.26 -28.43
C MET A 9 -11.44 22.44 -27.76
N LYS A 10 -12.05 23.63 -27.68
CA LYS A 10 -11.53 24.78 -26.96
C LYS A 10 -11.54 24.55 -25.42
N LYS A 11 -12.60 23.93 -24.89
CA LYS A 11 -12.70 23.58 -23.48
C LYS A 11 -11.62 22.57 -23.12
N ASN A 12 -11.45 21.50 -23.89
CA ASN A 12 -10.42 20.46 -23.64
C ASN A 12 -8.99 21.05 -23.73
N LEU A 13 -8.71 21.98 -24.66
CA LEU A 13 -7.42 22.67 -24.72
C LEU A 13 -7.17 23.55 -23.48
N GLN A 14 -8.17 24.24 -22.95
CA GLN A 14 -8.04 25.08 -21.76
C GLN A 14 -7.85 24.23 -20.51
N GLU A 15 -8.53 23.08 -20.42
CA GLU A 15 -8.38 22.11 -19.33
C GLU A 15 -6.99 21.49 -19.37
N ALA A 16 -6.47 21.10 -20.53
CA ALA A 16 -5.11 20.60 -20.71
C ALA A 16 -4.03 21.65 -20.34
N LEU A 17 -4.26 22.92 -20.58
CA LEU A 17 -3.37 24.01 -20.15
C LEU A 17 -3.32 24.15 -18.61
N ASN A 18 -4.33 23.66 -17.90
CA ASN A 18 -4.42 23.65 -16.44
C ASN A 18 -4.05 22.28 -15.84
N ASN A 19 -3.43 21.37 -16.60
CA ASN A 19 -3.15 19.98 -16.21
C ASN A 19 -4.39 19.21 -15.73
N ASN A 20 -5.58 19.57 -16.23
CA ASN A 20 -6.81 18.87 -15.92
C ASN A 20 -7.28 18.04 -17.13
N PHE A 21 -7.13 16.73 -17.03
CA PHE A 21 -7.47 15.73 -18.04
C PHE A 21 -8.60 14.79 -17.58
N ALA A 22 -9.32 15.17 -16.51
CA ALA A 22 -10.35 14.33 -15.92
C ALA A 22 -11.42 13.91 -16.92
N ASN A 23 -11.76 12.62 -16.94
CA ASN A 23 -12.77 12.01 -17.80
C ASN A 23 -12.52 12.18 -19.32
N MET A 24 -11.29 12.49 -19.75
CA MET A 24 -10.95 12.59 -21.17
C MET A 24 -10.65 11.23 -21.79
N ASP A 25 -10.90 11.11 -23.09
CA ASP A 25 -10.43 9.98 -23.90
C ASP A 25 -9.02 10.32 -24.45
N LEU A 26 -8.02 9.69 -23.84
CA LEU A 26 -6.59 9.91 -24.08
C LEU A 26 -5.88 8.60 -24.47
N ARG A 27 -6.61 7.65 -25.07
CA ARG A 27 -6.05 6.37 -25.48
C ARG A 27 -4.87 6.53 -26.42
N GLY A 28 -3.79 5.84 -26.10
CA GLY A 28 -2.56 5.81 -26.90
C GLY A 28 -1.83 7.16 -27.00
N VAL A 29 -2.19 8.16 -26.17
CA VAL A 29 -1.49 9.46 -26.15
C VAL A 29 -0.07 9.28 -25.61
N ASP A 30 0.90 9.98 -26.21
CA ASP A 30 2.29 9.99 -25.80
C ASP A 30 2.61 11.18 -24.88
N PHE A 31 2.88 10.87 -23.61
CA PHE A 31 3.31 11.80 -22.56
C PHE A 31 4.79 11.59 -22.17
N THR A 32 5.58 10.91 -23.00
CA THR A 32 6.99 10.59 -22.71
C THR A 32 7.78 11.83 -22.29
N GLY A 33 8.45 11.75 -21.13
CA GLY A 33 9.27 12.82 -20.56
C GLY A 33 8.54 14.10 -20.16
N ARG A 34 7.20 14.12 -20.17
CA ARG A 34 6.42 15.29 -19.76
C ARG A 34 6.40 15.48 -18.25
N ASN A 35 6.44 16.75 -17.83
CA ASN A 35 6.14 17.10 -16.44
C ASN A 35 4.64 17.31 -16.28
N LEU A 36 4.00 16.36 -15.62
CA LEU A 36 2.57 16.30 -15.32
C LEU A 36 2.33 16.25 -13.81
N SER A 37 3.29 16.75 -13.02
CA SER A 37 3.15 16.81 -11.56
C SER A 37 1.85 17.50 -11.18
N GLN A 38 1.10 16.90 -10.24
CA GLN A 38 -0.19 17.38 -9.76
C GLN A 38 -1.30 17.46 -10.85
N ALA A 39 -1.09 16.84 -12.02
CA ALA A 39 -2.13 16.74 -13.04
C ALA A 39 -3.31 15.90 -12.55
N ASN A 40 -4.50 16.18 -13.05
CA ASN A 40 -5.71 15.42 -12.76
C ASN A 40 -6.15 14.60 -13.97
N PHE A 41 -6.02 13.26 -13.88
CA PHE A 41 -6.50 12.27 -14.85
C PHE A 41 -7.66 11.42 -14.29
N GLU A 42 -8.35 11.90 -13.25
CA GLU A 42 -9.48 11.20 -12.63
C GLU A 42 -10.49 10.70 -13.67
N GLY A 43 -10.78 9.40 -13.67
CA GLY A 43 -11.73 8.77 -14.60
C GLY A 43 -11.34 8.84 -16.08
N ALA A 44 -10.12 9.27 -16.43
CA ALA A 44 -9.69 9.35 -17.83
C ALA A 44 -9.52 7.97 -18.46
N ASN A 45 -9.76 7.85 -19.76
CA ASN A 45 -9.41 6.66 -20.52
C ASN A 45 -8.02 6.82 -21.13
N LEU A 46 -7.04 6.18 -20.52
CA LEU A 46 -5.61 6.21 -20.85
C LEU A 46 -5.10 4.86 -21.36
N GLU A 47 -6.01 4.02 -21.89
CA GLU A 47 -5.63 2.71 -22.43
C GLU A 47 -4.52 2.82 -23.47
N GLY A 48 -3.39 2.12 -23.22
CA GLY A 48 -2.21 2.14 -24.08
C GLY A 48 -1.46 3.46 -24.14
N ALA A 49 -1.72 4.42 -23.23
CA ALA A 49 -0.97 5.68 -23.15
C ALA A 49 0.48 5.45 -22.72
N CYS A 50 1.39 6.31 -23.19
CA CYS A 50 2.81 6.22 -22.89
C CYS A 50 3.23 7.34 -21.92
N PHE A 51 3.76 6.96 -20.73
CA PHE A 51 4.29 7.85 -19.70
C PHE A 51 5.77 7.57 -19.40
N ILE A 52 6.51 6.99 -20.37
CA ILE A 52 7.95 6.68 -20.21
C ILE A 52 8.71 7.94 -19.80
N ASP A 53 9.56 7.85 -18.74
CA ASP A 53 10.33 8.96 -18.19
C ASP A 53 9.50 10.18 -17.76
N ALA A 54 8.17 10.08 -17.64
CA ALA A 54 7.32 11.20 -17.23
C ALA A 54 7.51 11.55 -15.75
N ILE A 55 7.33 12.82 -15.41
CA ILE A 55 7.31 13.31 -14.02
C ILE A 55 5.84 13.44 -13.61
N LEU A 56 5.41 12.55 -12.71
CA LEU A 56 4.01 12.35 -12.29
C LEU A 56 3.85 12.53 -10.77
N VAL A 57 4.68 13.36 -10.15
CA VAL A 57 4.68 13.59 -8.70
C VAL A 57 3.30 14.10 -8.25
N SER A 58 2.67 13.39 -7.31
CA SER A 58 1.34 13.69 -6.76
C SER A 58 0.24 13.82 -7.84
N THR A 59 0.38 13.13 -8.97
CA THR A 59 -0.62 13.08 -10.05
C THR A 59 -1.81 12.22 -9.62
N ASN A 60 -3.03 12.66 -9.95
CA ASN A 60 -4.26 11.93 -9.66
C ASN A 60 -4.73 11.12 -10.88
N PHE A 61 -4.73 9.79 -10.76
CA PHE A 61 -5.28 8.84 -11.74
C PHE A 61 -6.52 8.10 -11.22
N GLU A 62 -7.12 8.54 -10.10
CA GLU A 62 -8.22 7.83 -9.46
C GLU A 62 -9.32 7.42 -10.46
N GLY A 63 -9.69 6.13 -10.45
CA GLY A 63 -10.70 5.56 -11.34
C GLY A 63 -10.35 5.56 -12.83
N ALA A 64 -9.13 5.92 -13.24
CA ALA A 64 -8.74 5.93 -14.64
C ALA A 64 -8.59 4.52 -15.23
N ASN A 65 -8.80 4.38 -16.55
CA ASN A 65 -8.45 3.18 -17.29
C ASN A 65 -7.03 3.29 -17.85
N LEU A 66 -6.08 2.59 -17.22
CA LEU A 66 -4.65 2.56 -17.56
C LEU A 66 -4.23 1.26 -18.24
N LYS A 67 -5.20 0.44 -18.67
CA LYS A 67 -4.89 -0.85 -19.29
C LYS A 67 -3.87 -0.71 -20.41
N ASN A 68 -2.82 -1.58 -20.42
CA ASN A 68 -1.71 -1.55 -21.38
C ASN A 68 -0.90 -0.23 -21.40
N ALA A 69 -1.03 0.66 -20.45
CA ALA A 69 -0.23 1.88 -20.38
C ALA A 69 1.22 1.56 -19.98
N ASP A 70 2.17 2.41 -20.38
CA ASP A 70 3.59 2.25 -20.08
C ASP A 70 4.11 3.42 -19.22
N PHE A 71 4.46 3.11 -17.96
CA PHE A 71 5.07 4.01 -16.98
C PHE A 71 6.55 3.71 -16.73
N SER A 72 7.23 3.07 -17.69
CA SER A 72 8.63 2.72 -17.51
C SER A 72 9.48 3.95 -17.17
N CYS A 73 10.29 3.84 -16.12
CA CYS A 73 11.16 4.90 -15.61
C CYS A 73 10.42 6.18 -15.15
N ALA A 74 9.10 6.18 -15.07
CA ALA A 74 8.35 7.35 -14.62
C ALA A 74 8.61 7.65 -13.14
N ASN A 75 8.61 8.94 -12.78
CA ASN A 75 8.61 9.37 -11.38
C ASN A 75 7.17 9.68 -10.93
N ALA A 76 6.52 8.70 -10.34
CA ALA A 76 5.16 8.78 -9.82
C ALA A 76 5.12 8.79 -8.28
N TRP A 77 6.10 9.44 -7.65
CA TRP A 77 6.13 9.63 -6.19
C TRP A 77 4.83 10.24 -5.69
N SER A 78 4.23 9.61 -4.68
CA SER A 78 2.97 10.06 -4.04
C SER A 78 1.78 10.20 -5.02
N ALA A 79 1.80 9.52 -6.18
CA ALA A 79 0.69 9.52 -7.13
C ALA A 79 -0.48 8.67 -6.63
N ASN A 80 -1.70 9.06 -7.00
CA ASN A 80 -2.93 8.36 -6.67
C ASN A 80 -3.41 7.50 -7.86
N PHE A 81 -3.34 6.17 -7.71
CA PHE A 81 -3.85 5.16 -8.64
C PHE A 81 -5.04 4.38 -8.06
N ASN A 82 -5.75 4.93 -7.07
CA ASN A 82 -6.87 4.24 -6.43
C ASN A 82 -7.96 3.90 -7.44
N GLU A 83 -8.57 2.71 -7.30
CA GLU A 83 -9.69 2.25 -8.13
C GLU A 83 -9.38 2.21 -9.64
N THR A 84 -8.10 2.25 -10.04
CA THR A 84 -7.71 2.20 -11.46
C THR A 84 -7.79 0.80 -12.05
N ASN A 85 -8.04 0.72 -13.35
CA ASN A 85 -7.78 -0.49 -14.13
C ASN A 85 -6.35 -0.42 -14.69
N CYS A 86 -5.42 -1.09 -13.99
CA CYS A 86 -4.01 -1.19 -14.38
C CYS A 86 -3.65 -2.56 -14.97
N LYS A 87 -4.60 -3.29 -15.55
CA LYS A 87 -4.28 -4.56 -16.21
C LYS A 87 -3.25 -4.38 -17.32
N ASP A 88 -2.28 -5.31 -17.37
CA ASP A 88 -1.21 -5.29 -18.38
C ASP A 88 -0.40 -3.97 -18.40
N THR A 89 -0.45 -3.15 -17.33
CA THR A 89 0.30 -1.90 -17.22
C THR A 89 1.76 -2.17 -16.88
N VAL A 90 2.69 -1.45 -17.50
CA VAL A 90 4.13 -1.58 -17.27
C VAL A 90 4.62 -0.46 -16.37
N PHE A 91 5.18 -0.80 -15.18
CA PHE A 91 5.83 0.12 -14.24
C PHE A 91 7.33 -0.20 -14.09
N LEU A 92 7.97 -0.70 -15.16
CA LEU A 92 9.37 -1.08 -15.15
C LEU A 92 10.27 0.08 -14.68
N SER A 93 11.04 -0.15 -13.61
CA SER A 93 11.96 0.85 -13.03
C SER A 93 11.28 2.16 -12.57
N ALA A 94 9.95 2.21 -12.43
CA ALA A 94 9.24 3.40 -12.00
C ALA A 94 9.50 3.70 -10.51
N ASN A 95 9.54 4.98 -10.15
CA ASN A 95 9.49 5.42 -8.77
C ASN A 95 8.04 5.61 -8.34
N LEU A 96 7.52 4.67 -7.55
CA LEU A 96 6.17 4.63 -7.01
C LEU A 96 6.17 4.80 -5.47
N THR A 97 7.24 5.38 -4.91
CA THR A 97 7.35 5.63 -3.47
C THR A 97 6.13 6.43 -2.99
N GLU A 98 5.52 6.01 -1.86
CA GLU A 98 4.33 6.63 -1.26
C GLU A 98 3.10 6.71 -2.17
N SER A 99 3.06 6.05 -3.32
CA SER A 99 1.87 6.01 -4.18
C SER A 99 0.75 5.18 -3.57
N SER A 100 -0.50 5.42 -4.00
CA SER A 100 -1.64 4.61 -3.58
C SER A 100 -2.27 3.91 -4.77
N PHE A 101 -2.51 2.60 -4.63
CA PHE A 101 -3.20 1.73 -5.56
C PHE A 101 -4.43 1.07 -4.93
N GLU A 102 -4.97 1.63 -3.83
CA GLU A 102 -6.09 1.04 -3.12
C GLU A 102 -7.24 0.71 -4.06
N GLY A 103 -7.71 -0.55 -4.02
CA GLY A 103 -8.78 -1.04 -4.88
C GLY A 103 -8.44 -1.19 -6.37
N ALA A 104 -7.20 -0.97 -6.79
CA ALA A 104 -6.81 -1.06 -8.20
C ALA A 104 -6.78 -2.52 -8.71
N ASP A 105 -7.12 -2.72 -9.98
CA ASP A 105 -6.96 -3.98 -10.69
C ASP A 105 -5.57 -4.03 -11.36
N LEU A 106 -4.64 -4.76 -10.75
CA LEU A 106 -3.24 -4.89 -11.15
C LEU A 106 -2.95 -6.22 -11.86
N GLY A 107 -3.96 -6.91 -12.36
CA GLY A 107 -3.78 -8.18 -13.08
C GLY A 107 -2.79 -8.04 -14.23
N GLU A 108 -1.79 -8.93 -14.29
CA GLU A 108 -0.71 -8.94 -15.31
C GLU A 108 0.12 -7.64 -15.36
N ALA A 109 0.02 -6.74 -14.37
CA ALA A 109 0.88 -5.56 -14.31
C ALA A 109 2.33 -5.95 -13.98
N SER A 110 3.30 -5.26 -14.57
CA SER A 110 4.72 -5.49 -14.28
C SER A 110 5.33 -4.35 -13.47
N PHE A 111 5.81 -4.67 -12.26
CA PHE A 111 6.55 -3.77 -11.38
C PHE A 111 8.04 -4.08 -11.34
N ALA A 112 8.55 -4.79 -12.35
CA ALA A 112 9.96 -5.18 -12.38
C ALA A 112 10.87 -3.96 -12.15
N GLN A 113 11.80 -4.09 -11.19
CA GLN A 113 12.75 -3.04 -10.78
C GLN A 113 12.11 -1.73 -10.26
N ALA A 114 10.79 -1.67 -10.09
CA ALA A 114 10.13 -0.48 -9.53
C ALA A 114 10.45 -0.28 -8.05
N ASN A 115 10.27 0.95 -7.57
CA ASN A 115 10.35 1.27 -6.14
C ASN A 115 8.94 1.53 -5.59
N LEU A 116 8.42 0.60 -4.80
CA LEU A 116 7.12 0.65 -4.12
C LEU A 116 7.25 0.96 -2.62
N THR A 117 8.36 1.56 -2.17
CA THR A 117 8.55 1.89 -0.75
C THR A 117 7.39 2.75 -0.24
N GLU A 118 6.75 2.31 0.85
CA GLU A 118 5.58 2.96 1.47
C GLU A 118 4.35 3.09 0.55
N ALA A 119 4.30 2.39 -0.58
CA ALA A 119 3.11 2.36 -1.43
C ALA A 119 1.96 1.59 -0.77
N ASN A 120 0.72 2.09 -0.95
CA ASN A 120 -0.50 1.42 -0.50
C ASN A 120 -1.02 0.50 -1.63
N LEU A 121 -0.99 -0.82 -1.41
CA LEU A 121 -1.57 -1.84 -2.30
C LEU A 121 -2.77 -2.56 -1.66
N GLN A 122 -3.47 -1.89 -0.75
CA GLN A 122 -4.63 -2.48 -0.07
C GLN A 122 -5.76 -2.76 -1.06
N ASP A 123 -6.43 -3.91 -0.87
CA ASP A 123 -7.59 -4.33 -1.65
C ASP A 123 -7.38 -4.41 -3.18
N THR A 124 -6.11 -4.54 -3.63
CA THR A 124 -5.76 -4.70 -5.05
C THR A 124 -5.93 -6.13 -5.54
N ASN A 125 -6.25 -6.29 -6.83
CA ASN A 125 -6.13 -7.58 -7.53
C ASN A 125 -4.72 -7.72 -8.15
N ILE A 126 -3.79 -8.35 -7.42
CA ILE A 126 -2.35 -8.37 -7.73
C ILE A 126 -1.81 -9.80 -8.01
N ILE A 127 -2.67 -10.81 -8.03
CA ILE A 127 -2.27 -12.23 -8.02
C ILE A 127 -1.34 -12.59 -9.18
N THR A 128 -1.50 -11.96 -10.34
CA THR A 128 -0.72 -12.26 -11.56
C THR A 128 0.31 -11.19 -11.88
N ALA A 129 0.50 -10.18 -11.02
CA ALA A 129 1.48 -9.12 -11.24
C ALA A 129 2.93 -9.60 -11.02
N GLU A 130 3.88 -9.02 -11.77
CA GLU A 130 5.30 -9.33 -11.71
C GLU A 130 6.07 -8.35 -10.83
N PHE A 131 6.96 -8.87 -9.96
CA PHE A 131 7.72 -8.09 -8.98
C PHE A 131 9.23 -8.37 -9.00
N ASP A 132 9.80 -8.71 -10.14
CA ASP A 132 11.22 -9.00 -10.27
C ASP A 132 12.11 -7.83 -9.86
N ASN A 133 12.96 -8.02 -8.83
CA ASN A 133 13.84 -6.96 -8.29
C ASN A 133 13.12 -5.68 -7.83
N THR A 134 11.82 -5.74 -7.53
CA THR A 134 11.05 -4.60 -7.01
C THR A 134 11.50 -4.25 -5.60
N VAL A 135 11.73 -2.96 -5.33
CA VAL A 135 12.05 -2.45 -3.99
C VAL A 135 10.77 -2.05 -3.27
N GLY A 136 10.72 -2.26 -1.95
CA GLY A 136 9.57 -1.86 -1.13
C GLY A 136 8.48 -2.92 -1.00
N ILE A 137 8.53 -4.01 -1.77
CA ILE A 137 7.78 -5.23 -1.50
C ILE A 137 8.67 -6.09 -0.62
N TYR A 138 8.45 -6.01 0.66
CA TYR A 138 9.26 -6.76 1.63
C TYR A 138 8.60 -8.11 1.95
N PRO A 139 9.23 -9.23 1.61
CA PRO A 139 9.04 -10.45 2.37
C PRO A 139 9.77 -10.29 3.69
N VAL A 140 9.31 -9.38 4.55
CA VAL A 140 9.94 -9.11 5.85
C VAL A 140 9.57 -10.22 6.83
N CYS A 141 8.37 -10.78 6.66
CA CYS A 141 7.90 -11.88 7.49
C CYS A 141 8.57 -13.18 7.06
N PRO A 142 9.27 -13.90 7.95
CA PRO A 142 9.76 -15.24 7.64
C PRO A 142 8.60 -16.13 7.17
N THR A 143 8.75 -16.79 6.03
CA THR A 143 7.70 -17.63 5.43
C THR A 143 7.61 -19.00 6.10
N GLU A 144 8.66 -19.43 6.80
CA GLU A 144 8.75 -20.72 7.48
C GLU A 144 9.36 -20.59 8.88
N GLY A 145 9.14 -21.62 9.70
CA GLY A 145 9.67 -21.70 11.05
C GLY A 145 8.93 -20.80 12.05
N GLU A 146 9.33 -20.90 13.31
CA GLU A 146 8.84 -20.03 14.39
C GLU A 146 9.76 -18.84 14.59
N PHE A 147 9.22 -17.70 15.00
CA PHE A 147 10.04 -16.52 15.31
C PHE A 147 9.34 -15.59 16.30
N THR A 148 10.07 -14.57 16.76
CA THR A 148 9.57 -13.52 17.64
C THR A 148 9.36 -12.23 16.83
N GLY A 149 8.25 -11.56 17.09
CA GLY A 149 7.93 -10.22 16.57
C GLY A 149 7.53 -9.28 17.69
N TRP A 150 7.21 -8.04 17.34
CA TRP A 150 6.90 -6.97 18.28
C TRP A 150 5.65 -6.19 17.82
N THR A 151 4.78 -5.81 18.76
CA THR A 151 3.65 -4.94 18.45
C THR A 151 3.42 -3.91 19.56
N ILE A 152 2.50 -2.96 19.32
CA ILE A 152 2.12 -1.96 20.31
C ILE A 152 0.66 -2.21 20.71
N GLY A 153 0.45 -2.32 22.01
CA GLY A 153 -0.87 -2.40 22.63
C GLY A 153 -1.07 -1.27 23.64
N GLU A 154 -2.18 -1.32 24.36
CA GLU A 154 -2.52 -0.40 25.45
C GLU A 154 -2.94 -1.20 26.67
N ASP A 155 -2.56 -0.76 27.88
CA ASP A 155 -3.13 -1.28 29.13
C ASP A 155 -4.57 -0.78 29.32
N PHE A 156 -5.26 -1.23 30.39
CA PHE A 156 -6.62 -0.79 30.69
C PHE A 156 -6.72 0.69 31.10
N LYS A 157 -5.61 1.36 31.35
CA LYS A 157 -5.55 2.80 31.67
C LYS A 157 -5.25 3.64 30.42
N GLY A 158 -5.00 3.01 29.26
CA GLY A 158 -4.62 3.68 28.02
C GLY A 158 -3.13 3.97 27.91
N ASN A 159 -2.25 3.39 28.77
CA ASN A 159 -0.82 3.51 28.60
C ASN A 159 -0.34 2.57 27.49
N GLU A 160 0.51 3.08 26.61
CA GLU A 160 1.10 2.24 25.55
C GLU A 160 2.05 1.20 26.11
N CYS A 161 1.91 -0.02 25.60
CA CYS A 161 2.75 -1.17 25.95
C CYS A 161 3.49 -1.67 24.71
N LEU A 162 4.76 -1.98 24.85
CA LEU A 162 5.49 -2.81 23.90
C LEU A 162 5.18 -4.27 24.19
N VAL A 163 4.84 -5.01 23.16
CA VAL A 163 4.40 -6.40 23.24
C VAL A 163 5.35 -7.27 22.45
N GLU A 164 6.00 -8.20 23.11
CA GLU A 164 6.72 -9.28 22.45
C GLU A 164 5.75 -10.41 22.12
N VAL A 165 5.72 -10.83 20.86
CA VAL A 165 4.85 -11.88 20.38
C VAL A 165 5.66 -13.00 19.74
N PHE A 166 5.21 -14.23 19.92
CA PHE A 166 5.75 -15.41 19.28
C PHE A 166 4.80 -15.85 18.17
N ILE A 167 5.33 -16.08 16.99
CA ILE A 167 4.61 -16.55 15.83
C ILE A 167 4.91 -18.03 15.64
N PRO A 168 3.92 -18.92 15.85
CA PRO A 168 4.13 -20.36 15.69
C PRO A 168 4.48 -20.75 14.26
N ALA A 169 5.22 -21.83 14.08
CA ALA A 169 5.62 -22.32 12.74
C ALA A 169 4.43 -22.68 11.85
N TRP A 170 3.31 -23.07 12.44
CA TRP A 170 2.09 -23.46 11.73
C TRP A 170 1.17 -22.29 11.36
N ALA A 171 1.36 -21.10 11.98
CA ALA A 171 0.51 -19.94 11.71
C ALA A 171 0.77 -19.38 10.32
N ASP A 172 -0.27 -19.20 9.55
CA ASP A 172 -0.20 -18.47 8.29
C ASP A 172 0.16 -17.00 8.54
N ARG A 173 0.95 -16.43 7.64
CA ARG A 173 1.53 -15.11 7.82
C ARG A 173 1.82 -14.42 6.51
N SER A 174 1.79 -13.09 6.53
CA SER A 174 2.09 -12.28 5.36
C SER A 174 2.67 -10.92 5.72
N SER A 175 3.37 -10.30 4.78
CA SER A 175 3.78 -8.91 4.84
C SER A 175 3.42 -8.22 3.53
N GLY A 176 2.93 -6.99 3.62
CA GLY A 176 2.59 -6.17 2.46
C GLY A 176 3.76 -5.30 2.00
N THR A 177 3.47 -4.11 1.53
CA THR A 177 4.46 -3.10 1.08
C THR A 177 5.13 -2.36 2.23
N THR A 178 4.67 -2.55 3.47
CA THR A 178 5.26 -1.97 4.66
C THR A 178 6.06 -3.02 5.43
N ARG A 179 6.91 -2.58 6.36
CA ARG A 179 7.62 -3.48 7.28
C ARG A 179 6.73 -4.07 8.37
N LYS A 180 5.43 -3.84 8.31
CA LYS A 180 4.42 -4.38 9.20
C LYS A 180 3.96 -5.75 8.71
N CYS A 181 4.09 -6.75 9.55
CA CYS A 181 3.69 -8.13 9.26
C CYS A 181 2.32 -8.44 9.88
N ARG A 182 1.67 -9.50 9.37
CA ARG A 182 0.44 -10.06 9.91
C ARG A 182 0.60 -11.56 10.13
N ALA A 183 -0.11 -12.13 11.08
CA ALA A 183 -0.20 -13.57 11.25
C ALA A 183 -1.62 -14.00 11.62
N GLU A 184 -2.00 -15.21 11.21
CA GLU A 184 -3.24 -15.88 11.63
C GLU A 184 -3.28 -16.09 13.14
N ALA A 185 -2.13 -16.41 13.74
CA ALA A 185 -2.02 -16.61 15.17
C ALA A 185 -0.70 -16.07 15.73
N LEU A 186 -0.75 -15.64 16.97
CA LEU A 186 0.43 -15.26 17.74
C LEU A 186 0.21 -15.56 19.23
N VAL A 187 1.30 -15.73 19.98
CA VAL A 187 1.31 -15.92 21.44
C VAL A 187 1.98 -14.71 22.09
N ILE A 188 1.35 -14.12 23.09
CA ILE A 188 1.94 -13.00 23.85
C ILE A 188 3.04 -13.55 24.78
N LYS A 189 4.26 -13.07 24.58
CA LYS A 189 5.44 -13.47 25.37
C LYS A 189 5.68 -12.56 26.56
N SER A 190 5.68 -11.25 26.32
CA SER A 190 5.92 -10.26 27.38
C SER A 190 5.21 -8.93 27.04
N LEU A 191 4.95 -8.14 28.07
CA LEU A 191 4.31 -6.84 28.02
C LEU A 191 5.16 -5.85 28.84
N GLU A 192 5.67 -4.80 28.20
CA GLU A 192 6.49 -3.76 28.82
C GLU A 192 5.80 -2.39 28.66
N LEU A 193 5.52 -1.67 29.75
CA LEU A 193 4.99 -0.31 29.69
C LEU A 193 6.03 0.64 29.08
N LEU A 194 5.64 1.44 28.09
CA LEU A 194 6.56 2.39 27.45
C LEU A 194 6.88 3.60 28.36
N SER A 195 6.05 3.86 29.38
CA SER A 195 6.19 5.00 30.28
C SER A 195 7.37 4.86 31.27
N ASP A 196 7.59 3.65 31.80
CA ASP A 196 8.55 3.39 32.89
C ASP A 196 9.31 2.07 32.78
N GLY A 197 9.04 1.29 31.71
CA GLY A 197 9.64 -0.04 31.51
C GLY A 197 9.13 -1.11 32.47
N GLY A 198 8.04 -0.82 33.20
CA GLY A 198 7.42 -1.78 34.11
C GLY A 198 6.67 -2.89 33.36
N ASP A 199 6.55 -4.07 34.01
CA ASP A 199 5.78 -5.17 33.45
C ASP A 199 4.28 -4.86 33.50
N ALA A 200 3.59 -5.07 32.36
CA ALA A 200 2.14 -5.07 32.29
C ALA A 200 1.62 -6.51 32.38
N LEU A 201 0.50 -6.72 33.07
CA LEU A 201 -0.10 -8.05 33.19
C LEU A 201 -1.14 -8.32 32.11
N PHE A 202 -1.77 -7.27 31.59
CA PHE A 202 -2.81 -7.34 30.59
C PHE A 202 -2.70 -6.17 29.64
N MET A 203 -3.05 -6.41 28.37
CA MET A 203 -3.18 -5.38 27.33
C MET A 203 -4.45 -5.56 26.51
N ARG A 204 -4.82 -4.54 25.75
CA ARG A 204 -5.77 -4.64 24.64
C ARG A 204 -5.12 -4.18 23.34
N LEU A 205 -5.47 -4.78 22.22
CA LEU A 205 -5.17 -4.23 20.90
C LEU A 205 -6.21 -3.15 20.57
N LYS A 206 -5.79 -2.05 19.92
CA LYS A 206 -6.66 -0.86 19.67
C LYS A 206 -8.02 -1.14 19.02
N HIS A 207 -8.18 -2.29 18.37
CA HIS A 207 -9.39 -2.67 17.64
C HIS A 207 -10.11 -3.89 18.24
N ARG A 208 -9.76 -4.32 19.47
CA ARG A 208 -10.39 -5.45 20.14
C ARG A 208 -10.83 -5.04 21.55
N ASP A 209 -12.09 -5.29 21.87
CA ASP A 209 -12.68 -4.95 23.18
C ASP A 209 -12.23 -5.86 24.34
N PHE A 210 -11.37 -6.86 24.07
CA PHE A 210 -10.92 -7.83 25.05
C PHE A 210 -9.47 -7.56 25.46
N GLY A 211 -9.22 -7.75 26.76
CA GLY A 211 -7.85 -7.75 27.31
C GLY A 211 -7.16 -9.08 27.08
N PHE A 212 -5.87 -9.05 26.87
CA PHE A 212 -5.01 -10.20 26.64
C PHE A 212 -3.90 -10.26 27.69
N ALA A 213 -3.52 -11.47 28.07
CA ALA A 213 -2.48 -11.73 29.06
C ALA A 213 -1.25 -12.43 28.44
N VAL A 214 -0.14 -12.35 29.14
CA VAL A 214 1.07 -13.11 28.80
C VAL A 214 0.75 -14.62 28.79
N GLY A 215 1.22 -15.31 27.76
CA GLY A 215 0.97 -16.73 27.51
C GLY A 215 -0.32 -17.03 26.73
N GLN A 216 -1.14 -16.03 26.49
CA GLN A 216 -2.37 -16.21 25.71
C GLN A 216 -2.07 -16.28 24.22
N GLU A 217 -2.74 -17.22 23.55
CA GLU A 217 -2.74 -17.36 22.09
C GLU A 217 -3.91 -16.55 21.49
N LEU A 218 -3.60 -15.78 20.47
CA LEU A 218 -4.55 -14.96 19.74
C LEU A 218 -4.72 -15.49 18.33
N TYR A 219 -5.95 -15.53 17.84
CA TYR A 219 -6.29 -15.98 16.50
C TYR A 219 -7.00 -14.88 15.74
N ASP A 220 -6.68 -14.76 14.45
CA ASP A 220 -7.48 -14.02 13.49
C ASP A 220 -8.29 -15.02 12.65
N SER A 221 -9.57 -15.16 12.95
CA SER A 221 -10.47 -16.10 12.25
C SER A 221 -10.78 -15.69 10.80
N ASN A 222 -10.43 -14.47 10.43
CA ASN A 222 -10.65 -13.91 9.08
C ASN A 222 -9.32 -13.67 8.36
N PHE A 223 -8.23 -14.29 8.83
CA PHE A 223 -6.92 -14.13 8.22
C PHE A 223 -6.95 -14.62 6.76
N GLU A 224 -6.54 -13.76 5.86
CA GLU A 224 -6.29 -14.12 4.47
C GLU A 224 -4.79 -14.05 4.19
N VAL A 225 -4.26 -15.07 3.53
CA VAL A 225 -2.84 -15.15 3.13
C VAL A 225 -2.48 -14.07 2.11
N ASP A 226 -3.47 -13.53 1.40
CA ASP A 226 -3.27 -12.42 0.49
C ASP A 226 -2.73 -11.20 1.26
N ARG A 227 -1.45 -10.91 1.04
CA ARG A 227 -0.70 -9.88 1.74
C ARG A 227 -1.17 -8.45 1.47
N PHE A 228 -2.06 -8.26 0.49
CA PHE A 228 -2.58 -6.95 0.11
C PHE A 228 -3.99 -6.71 0.63
N LYS A 229 -4.66 -7.74 1.17
CA LYS A 229 -5.94 -7.56 1.85
C LYS A 229 -5.73 -7.32 3.33
N THR A 230 -6.43 -6.33 3.89
CA THR A 230 -6.46 -6.08 5.33
C THR A 230 -7.82 -6.45 5.87
N SER A 231 -7.85 -7.27 6.94
CA SER A 231 -9.07 -7.46 7.73
C SER A 231 -9.10 -6.46 8.88
N SER A 232 -10.27 -6.10 9.35
CA SER A 232 -10.45 -5.22 10.52
C SER A 232 -9.95 -5.84 11.84
N ALA A 233 -9.60 -7.12 11.82
CA ALA A 233 -9.21 -7.91 12.99
C ALA A 233 -7.72 -8.30 13.00
N ASP A 234 -6.94 -7.80 12.06
CA ASP A 234 -5.57 -8.24 11.83
C ASP A 234 -4.66 -8.19 13.07
N LEU A 235 -3.90 -9.25 13.25
CA LEU A 235 -2.83 -9.35 14.24
C LEU A 235 -1.53 -8.84 13.61
N TYR A 236 -1.27 -7.56 13.79
CA TYR A 236 -0.08 -6.90 13.25
C TYR A 236 1.11 -6.96 14.19
N PHE A 237 2.31 -7.09 13.62
CA PHE A 237 3.58 -7.02 14.35
C PHE A 237 4.72 -6.54 13.45
N TRP A 238 5.86 -6.22 14.05
CA TRP A 238 7.12 -5.89 13.38
C TRP A 238 8.17 -6.93 13.74
N ILE A 239 9.14 -7.14 12.85
CA ILE A 239 10.21 -8.12 13.07
C ILE A 239 11.22 -7.62 14.10
N SER A 240 11.38 -6.30 14.25
CA SER A 240 12.30 -5.73 15.23
C SER A 240 11.59 -4.86 16.27
N LYS A 241 12.18 -4.81 17.48
CA LYS A 241 11.74 -3.94 18.57
C LYS A 241 11.83 -2.47 18.20
N GLU A 242 12.87 -2.09 17.47
CA GLU A 242 13.14 -0.73 17.01
C GLU A 242 12.04 -0.22 16.06
N GLU A 243 11.56 -1.08 15.17
CA GLU A 243 10.48 -0.74 14.23
C GLU A 243 9.16 -0.51 14.96
N ALA A 244 8.81 -1.38 15.91
CA ALA A 244 7.63 -1.23 16.75
C ALA A 244 7.66 0.09 17.53
N LEU A 245 8.81 0.41 18.17
CA LEU A 245 9.01 1.64 18.92
C LEU A 245 8.99 2.89 18.03
N ALA A 246 9.55 2.83 16.83
CA ALA A 246 9.50 3.94 15.87
C ALA A 246 8.06 4.25 15.45
N HIS A 247 7.20 3.22 15.32
CA HIS A 247 5.77 3.40 15.03
C HIS A 247 5.04 4.08 16.19
N ALA A 248 5.30 3.69 17.44
CA ALA A 248 4.69 4.34 18.61
C ALA A 248 5.05 5.84 18.67
N ARG A 249 6.32 6.19 18.41
CA ARG A 249 6.81 7.58 18.46
C ARG A 249 6.28 8.50 17.36
N LYS A 250 5.89 7.98 16.19
CA LYS A 250 5.32 8.78 15.09
C LYS A 250 3.90 9.28 15.34
N LYS A 251 3.25 8.84 16.42
CA LYS A 251 1.88 9.22 16.80
C LYS A 251 1.80 10.34 17.84
N ILE A 252 2.96 10.84 18.31
CA ILE A 252 3.11 11.99 19.18
C ILE A 252 3.52 13.21 18.33
#